data_af4575e3d53074044cd661c6b0db3be6
#
_entry.id   af4575e3d53074044cd661c6b0db3be6
#
_cell.length_a   1.000
_cell.length_b   1.000
_cell.length_c   1.000
_cell.angle_alpha   90.00
_cell.angle_beta   90.00
_cell.angle_gamma   90.00
#
_symmetry.space_group_name_H-M   'P 1'
#
loop_
_entity.id
_entity.type
_entity.pdbx_description
1 polymer ?
#
loop_
_entity_poly.entity_id
_entity_poly.type
_entity_poly.pdbx_seq_one_letter_code
_entity_poly.pdbx_strand_id
1 'polypeptide(L)' 'IEICNGSEYGLQTSVFTKNIVQAFDIAGKLEVGTVQINNKTQRGPDNFPFLGIKGSGVGVQGIKYSIESMTKIKSIVIDL' A
#
# COMPACT_ATOMS: atom_id res chain seq x y z
N ILE A 1 9.77 -8.64 12.33
CA ILE A 1 9.47 -8.95 10.92
C ILE A 1 8.80 -10.33 10.81
N GLU A 2 9.37 -11.37 11.40
CA GLU A 2 8.79 -12.73 11.35
C GLU A 2 7.38 -12.78 11.96
N ILE A 3 7.17 -12.13 13.09
CA ILE A 3 5.86 -12.06 13.75
C ILE A 3 4.83 -11.34 12.87
N CYS A 4 5.20 -10.19 12.30
CA CYS A 4 4.33 -9.43 11.40
C CYS A 4 3.99 -10.22 10.13
N ASN A 5 5.00 -10.84 9.50
CA ASN A 5 4.79 -11.58 8.26
C ASN A 5 4.09 -12.94 8.50
N GLY A 6 4.13 -13.46 9.71
CA GLY A 6 3.43 -14.68 10.10
C GLY A 6 1.91 -14.53 10.22
N SER A 7 1.38 -13.31 10.19
CA SER A 7 -0.06 -13.07 10.19
C SER A 7 -0.70 -13.41 8.84
N GLU A 8 -1.95 -13.87 8.87
CA GLU A 8 -2.78 -14.01 7.65
C GLU A 8 -3.26 -12.67 7.09
N TYR A 9 -3.05 -11.57 7.80
CA TYR A 9 -3.39 -10.21 7.40
C TYR A 9 -2.14 -9.41 7.02
N GLY A 10 -2.33 -8.32 6.28
CA GLY A 10 -1.25 -7.45 5.85
C GLY A 10 -1.76 -6.08 5.40
N LEU A 11 -2.34 -5.30 6.33
CA LEU A 11 -2.87 -3.97 6.00
C LEU A 11 -1.82 -2.88 6.22
N GLN A 12 -1.47 -2.64 7.47
CA GLN A 12 -0.51 -1.59 7.83
C GLN A 12 0.40 -2.02 8.97
N THR A 13 1.61 -1.49 8.96
CA THR A 13 2.59 -1.62 10.05
C THR A 13 3.31 -0.29 10.26
N SER A 14 3.69 -0.01 11.50
CA SER A 14 4.55 1.12 11.86
C SER A 14 5.92 0.64 12.29
N VAL A 15 6.94 1.35 11.83
CA VAL A 15 8.34 1.15 12.21
C VAL A 15 8.87 2.43 12.84
N PHE A 16 9.41 2.35 14.04
CA PHE A 16 9.99 3.48 14.76
C PHE A 16 11.50 3.32 14.83
N THR A 17 12.22 4.18 14.15
CA THR A 17 13.69 4.21 14.13
C THR A 17 14.20 5.58 13.69
N LYS A 18 15.40 5.94 14.15
CA LYS A 18 16.12 7.12 13.69
C LYS A 18 17.05 6.82 12.51
N ASN A 19 17.23 5.54 12.16
CA ASN A 19 18.09 5.10 11.09
C ASN A 19 17.28 4.88 9.83
N ILE A 20 17.44 5.76 8.83
CA ILE A 20 16.66 5.70 7.60
C ILE A 20 16.98 4.46 6.76
N VAL A 21 18.22 4.01 6.76
CA VAL A 21 18.62 2.79 6.03
C VAL A 21 17.92 1.57 6.61
N GLN A 22 17.91 1.47 7.95
CA GLN A 22 17.18 0.40 8.64
C GLN A 22 15.68 0.47 8.39
N ALA A 23 15.10 1.69 8.35
CA ALA A 23 13.68 1.88 8.06
C ALA A 23 13.30 1.30 6.70
N PHE A 24 14.06 1.60 5.67
CA PHE A 24 13.81 1.08 4.32
C PHE A 24 14.06 -0.43 4.21
N ASP A 25 15.09 -0.95 4.87
CA ASP A 25 15.36 -2.40 4.88
C ASP A 25 14.19 -3.16 5.51
N ILE A 26 13.73 -2.71 6.67
CA ILE A 26 12.59 -3.34 7.35
C ILE A 26 11.31 -3.20 6.52
N ALA A 27 11.03 -2.00 5.98
CA ALA A 27 9.86 -1.76 5.16
C ALA A 27 9.81 -2.68 3.94
N GLY A 28 10.95 -2.93 3.31
CA GLY A 28 11.03 -3.84 2.17
C GLY A 28 10.81 -5.32 2.50
N LYS A 29 10.97 -5.71 3.77
CA LYS A 29 10.77 -7.09 4.24
C LYS A 29 9.38 -7.34 4.82
N LEU A 30 8.63 -6.30 5.14
CA LEU A 30 7.27 -6.42 5.70
C LEU A 30 6.25 -6.70 4.60
N GLU A 31 5.47 -7.74 4.78
CA GLU A 31 4.40 -8.16 3.87
C GLU A 31 3.09 -7.46 4.24
N VAL A 32 3.03 -6.17 3.98
CA VAL A 32 1.85 -5.32 4.26
C VAL A 32 1.63 -4.32 3.11
N GLY A 33 0.41 -3.79 3.02
CA GLY A 33 0.07 -2.80 2.00
C GLY A 33 0.73 -1.45 2.24
N THR A 34 0.88 -1.04 3.51
CA THR A 34 1.47 0.25 3.87
C THR A 34 2.38 0.11 5.08
N VAL A 35 3.55 0.72 5.00
CA VAL A 35 4.47 0.87 6.13
C VAL A 35 4.56 2.34 6.52
N GLN A 36 4.26 2.66 7.76
CA GLN A 36 4.45 3.99 8.33
C GLN A 36 5.80 4.05 9.04
N ILE A 37 6.58 5.08 8.77
CA ILE A 37 7.85 5.32 9.46
C ILE A 37 7.66 6.44 10.48
N ASN A 38 7.94 6.14 11.75
CA ASN A 38 7.82 7.09 12.86
C ASN A 38 6.44 7.74 13.02
N ASN A 39 5.39 7.03 12.64
CA ASN A 39 4.02 7.47 12.79
C ASN A 39 3.12 6.29 13.18
N LYS A 40 1.93 6.58 13.65
CA LYS A 40 0.92 5.56 13.93
C LYS A 40 0.36 4.97 12.63
N THR A 41 -0.19 3.78 12.72
CA THR A 41 -0.95 3.19 11.62
C THR A 41 -2.23 4.00 11.38
N GLN A 42 -2.34 4.59 10.20
CA GLN A 42 -3.49 5.38 9.78
C GLN A 42 -3.56 5.45 8.26
N ARG A 43 -4.75 5.71 7.73
CA ARG A 43 -4.89 5.99 6.31
C ARG A 43 -4.18 7.31 5.97
N GLY A 44 -3.41 7.32 4.88
CA GLY A 44 -2.77 8.53 4.36
C GLY A 44 -3.74 9.42 3.58
N PRO A 45 -3.24 10.47 2.91
CA PRO A 45 -4.01 11.30 1.99
C PRO A 45 -4.70 10.48 0.91
N ASP A 46 -5.84 10.96 0.40
CA ASP A 46 -6.67 10.23 -0.57
C ASP A 46 -5.98 9.94 -1.92
N ASN A 47 -4.93 10.68 -2.24
CA ASN A 47 -4.11 10.43 -3.44
C ASN A 47 -3.06 9.34 -3.25
N PHE A 48 -2.86 8.86 -2.03
CA PHE A 48 -1.95 7.75 -1.77
C PHE A 48 -2.67 6.42 -1.98
N PRO A 49 -2.00 5.40 -2.53
CA PRO A 49 -2.58 4.08 -2.60
C PRO A 49 -2.81 3.53 -1.18
N PHE A 50 -3.99 3.03 -0.95
CA PHE A 50 -4.36 2.34 0.29
C PHE A 50 -4.82 0.93 -0.06
N LEU A 51 -4.09 -0.05 0.40
CA LEU A 51 -4.34 -1.45 0.07
C LEU A 51 -3.97 -2.36 1.23
N GLY A 52 -4.62 -3.49 1.26
CA GLY A 52 -4.21 -4.63 2.08
C GLY A 52 -3.72 -5.75 1.19
N ILE A 53 -2.90 -6.61 1.72
CA ILE A 53 -2.50 -7.86 1.11
C ILE A 53 -2.94 -9.03 1.97
N LYS A 54 -2.78 -10.24 1.46
CA LYS A 54 -3.25 -11.45 2.13
C LYS A 54 -4.76 -11.34 2.48
N GLY A 55 -5.18 -11.73 3.68
CA GLY A 55 -6.56 -11.64 4.14
C GLY A 55 -7.08 -10.23 4.41
N SER A 56 -6.23 -9.20 4.37
CA SER A 56 -6.65 -7.81 4.61
C SER A 56 -7.41 -7.18 3.45
N GLY A 57 -7.27 -7.69 2.24
CA GLY A 57 -8.07 -7.20 1.13
C GLY A 57 -7.52 -7.49 -0.25
N VAL A 58 -8.30 -7.09 -1.24
CA VAL A 58 -7.99 -7.17 -2.67
C VAL A 58 -8.26 -5.81 -3.29
N GLY A 59 -7.39 -5.35 -4.18
CA GLY A 59 -7.53 -4.06 -4.84
C GLY A 59 -6.88 -2.91 -4.06
N VAL A 60 -6.93 -1.74 -4.65
CA VAL A 60 -6.25 -0.53 -4.16
C VAL A 60 -7.25 0.62 -4.12
N GLN A 61 -7.30 1.32 -3.00
CA GLN A 61 -8.05 2.55 -2.83
C GLN A 61 -7.15 3.78 -3.02
N GLY A 62 -7.75 4.95 -3.07
CA GLY A 62 -7.15 6.23 -3.42
C GLY A 62 -7.82 6.76 -4.69
N ILE A 63 -7.96 8.08 -4.84
CA ILE A 63 -8.82 8.67 -5.89
C ILE A 63 -8.50 8.11 -7.28
N LYS A 64 -7.23 8.15 -7.67
CA LYS A 64 -6.78 7.63 -8.98
C LYS A 64 -7.10 6.15 -9.13
N TYR A 65 -6.73 5.35 -8.15
CA TYR A 65 -6.88 3.89 -8.20
C TYR A 65 -8.35 3.46 -8.13
N SER A 66 -9.17 4.18 -7.37
CA SER A 66 -10.61 3.93 -7.30
C SER A 66 -11.30 4.23 -8.63
N ILE A 67 -10.93 5.32 -9.31
CA ILE A 67 -11.44 5.65 -10.64
C ILE A 67 -11.03 4.58 -11.64
N GLU A 68 -9.76 4.18 -11.66
CA GLU A 68 -9.25 3.14 -12.56
C GLU A 68 -9.97 1.81 -12.36
N SER A 69 -10.26 1.42 -11.11
CA SER A 69 -10.94 0.16 -10.80
C SER A 69 -12.41 0.14 -11.24
N MET A 70 -13.06 1.30 -11.35
CA MET A 70 -14.46 1.43 -11.78
C MET A 70 -14.62 1.73 -13.26
N THR A 71 -13.55 1.80 -14.02
CA THR A 71 -13.54 2.16 -15.44
C THR A 71 -12.83 1.10 -16.26
N LYS A 72 -13.03 1.17 -17.57
CA LYS A 72 -12.29 0.36 -18.55
C LYS A 72 -11.61 1.30 -19.55
N ILE A 73 -10.42 0.91 -19.97
CA ILE A 73 -9.70 1.63 -21.01
C ILE A 73 -10.42 1.42 -22.34
N LYS A 74 -10.62 2.51 -23.08
CA LYS A 74 -11.12 2.49 -24.44
C LYS A 74 -10.17 3.27 -25.34
N SER A 75 -9.75 2.66 -26.42
CA SER A 75 -8.91 3.32 -27.43
C SER A 75 -9.75 3.79 -28.60
N ILE A 76 -9.52 5.01 -29.06
CA ILE A 76 -10.10 5.56 -30.28
C ILE A 76 -8.94 5.99 -31.15
N VAL A 77 -8.87 5.42 -32.35
CA VAL A 77 -7.83 5.73 -33.34
C VAL A 77 -8.51 6.31 -34.56
N ILE A 78 -8.04 7.47 -35.01
CA ILE A 78 -8.58 8.16 -36.18
C ILE A 78 -7.43 8.39 -37.16
N ASP A 79 -7.57 7.89 -38.37
CA ASP A 79 -6.71 8.17 -39.51
C ASP A 79 -7.33 9.29 -40.36
N LEU A 80 -6.61 10.40 -40.42
CA LEU A 80 -7.05 11.57 -41.19
C LEU A 80 -6.30 11.72 -42.52
#